data_147f3a8ba69dab6fd6e47be4a6f3cbe2
#
_entry.id   147f3a8ba69dab6fd6e47be4a6f3cbe2
#
_cell.length_a   1.000
_cell.length_b   1.000
_cell.length_c   1.000
_cell.angle_alpha   90.00
_cell.angle_beta   90.00
_cell.angle_gamma   90.00
#
_symmetry.space_group_name_H-M   'P 1'
#
loop_
_entity.id
_entity.type
_entity.pdbx_description
1 polymer ?
#
loop_
_entity_poly.entity_id
_entity_poly.type
_entity_poly.pdbx_seq_one_letter_code
_entity_poly.pdbx_strand_id
1 'polypeptide(L)'
;MIDLDYIIRVFREAQRREYDAGNAVSGYVGEGKSTFTIQLMKKYYKIGSLSEFKTMCNKYLVYSRKEIQKITTTETKQFINVDEAINVLFKRDFMKGDQKNLLRTLDVCRDMGHIFTFIIPSFWALDSHTVQTRLRLWVHVEKQKWAHLSRPLRNQYSIDVWNRTANEKIINKTKSVVNTLNYVSTMGFDPLSPEEYKIYKEVKHAKRLIAQDEKDEKPNVSKSEIARLIKKANSKLSQGEIARIIKCSQPTVQRALK
;
A
#
# COMPACT_ATOMS: atom_id res chain seq x y z
N MET A 1 -4.98 -17.00 23.23
CA MET A 1 -5.14 -17.30 21.79
C MET A 1 -4.89 -16.00 21.01
N ILE A 2 -4.13 -16.05 19.91
CA ILE A 2 -3.93 -14.88 19.05
C ILE A 2 -5.12 -14.84 18.07
N ASP A 3 -5.79 -13.70 18.03
CA ASP A 3 -6.99 -13.44 17.23
C ASP A 3 -6.95 -12.02 16.62
N LEU A 4 -8.02 -11.58 15.99
CA LEU A 4 -8.12 -10.22 15.44
C LEU A 4 -7.96 -9.13 16.54
N ASP A 5 -8.40 -9.40 17.78
CA ASP A 5 -8.22 -8.45 18.89
C ASP A 5 -6.77 -8.25 19.25
N TYR A 6 -5.94 -9.28 19.13
CA TYR A 6 -4.49 -9.15 19.30
C TYR A 6 -3.89 -8.16 18.29
N ILE A 7 -4.25 -8.28 17.01
CA ILE A 7 -3.77 -7.37 15.96
C ILE A 7 -4.21 -5.94 16.27
N ILE A 8 -5.49 -5.76 16.65
CA ILE A 8 -6.04 -4.44 17.00
C ILE A 8 -5.33 -3.86 18.21
N ARG A 9 -5.01 -4.65 19.22
CA ARG A 9 -4.22 -4.18 20.38
C ARG A 9 -2.84 -3.68 19.98
N VAL A 10 -2.15 -4.39 19.07
CA VAL A 10 -0.85 -3.95 18.55
C VAL A 10 -0.98 -2.59 17.84
N PHE A 11 -2.03 -2.40 17.05
CA PHE A 11 -2.30 -1.14 16.37
C PHE A 11 -2.64 0.00 17.35
N ARG A 12 -3.52 -0.26 18.31
CA ARG A 12 -3.90 0.73 19.34
C ARG A 12 -2.69 1.14 20.21
N GLU A 13 -1.79 0.21 20.47
CA GLU A 13 -0.55 0.50 21.18
C GLU A 13 0.37 1.41 20.36
N ALA A 14 0.52 1.17 19.07
CA ALA A 14 1.26 2.07 18.17
C ALA A 14 0.66 3.48 18.20
N GLN A 15 -0.65 3.60 18.07
CA GLN A 15 -1.36 4.89 18.09
C GLN A 15 -1.27 5.62 19.44
N ARG A 16 -1.22 4.89 20.55
CA ARG A 16 -1.00 5.51 21.89
C ARG A 16 0.40 6.10 22.01
N ARG A 17 1.36 5.52 21.32
CA ARG A 17 2.75 6.01 21.29
C ARG A 17 2.99 7.03 20.17
N GLU A 18 1.94 7.51 19.55
CA GLU A 18 1.97 8.54 18.48
C GLU A 18 2.86 8.18 17.31
N TYR A 19 2.83 6.92 16.87
CA TYR A 19 3.48 6.50 15.64
C TYR A 19 2.58 5.64 14.76
N ASP A 20 2.81 5.68 13.46
CA ASP A 20 2.12 4.85 12.51
C ASP A 20 2.57 3.38 12.57
N ALA A 21 1.73 2.48 12.13
CA ALA A 21 2.08 1.08 12.01
C ALA A 21 1.53 0.49 10.70
N GLY A 22 2.32 -0.38 10.09
CA GLY A 22 1.95 -1.11 8.89
C GLY A 22 1.70 -2.59 9.17
N ASN A 23 0.76 -3.15 8.43
CA ASN A 23 0.50 -4.57 8.33
C ASN A 23 0.51 -4.96 6.84
N ALA A 24 1.23 -6.01 6.48
CA ALA A 24 1.17 -6.57 5.13
C ALA A 24 0.30 -7.83 5.13
N VAL A 25 -0.65 -7.92 4.20
CA VAL A 25 -1.50 -9.11 4.04
C VAL A 25 -1.23 -9.73 2.68
N SER A 26 -0.64 -10.91 2.68
CA SER A 26 -0.25 -11.65 1.47
C SER A 26 -1.02 -12.97 1.31
N GLY A 27 -0.93 -13.57 0.13
CA GLY A 27 -1.58 -14.83 -0.21
C GLY A 27 -1.92 -14.86 -1.70
N TYR A 28 -2.29 -16.03 -2.23
CA TYR A 28 -2.67 -16.17 -3.63
C TYR A 28 -3.98 -15.44 -3.96
N VAL A 29 -4.24 -15.27 -5.25
CA VAL A 29 -5.52 -14.71 -5.71
C VAL A 29 -6.67 -15.61 -5.27
N GLY A 30 -7.74 -15.00 -4.71
CA GLY A 30 -8.90 -15.76 -4.22
C GLY A 30 -8.79 -16.27 -2.78
N GLU A 31 -7.64 -16.19 -2.11
CA GLU A 31 -7.44 -16.73 -0.76
C GLU A 31 -8.09 -15.91 0.39
N GLY A 32 -8.84 -14.86 0.08
CA GLY A 32 -9.59 -14.13 1.10
C GLY A 32 -8.83 -12.98 1.78
N LYS A 33 -7.70 -12.50 1.22
CA LYS A 33 -6.93 -11.37 1.75
C LYS A 33 -7.78 -10.14 2.08
N SER A 34 -8.59 -9.71 1.11
CA SER A 34 -9.46 -8.54 1.29
C SER A 34 -10.55 -8.80 2.32
N THR A 35 -11.10 -10.01 2.38
CA THR A 35 -12.07 -10.42 3.42
C THR A 35 -11.46 -10.29 4.81
N PHE A 36 -10.26 -10.84 5.01
CA PHE A 36 -9.53 -10.74 6.28
C PHE A 36 -9.31 -9.28 6.69
N THR A 37 -8.84 -8.44 5.77
CA THR A 37 -8.55 -7.03 6.10
C THR A 37 -9.82 -6.23 6.39
N ILE A 38 -10.92 -6.53 5.72
CA ILE A 38 -12.20 -5.88 5.97
C ILE A 38 -12.78 -6.31 7.33
N GLN A 39 -12.67 -7.58 7.70
CA GLN A 39 -13.05 -8.04 9.03
C GLN A 39 -12.22 -7.35 10.12
N LEU A 40 -10.93 -7.15 9.87
CA LEU A 40 -10.06 -6.41 10.77
C LEU A 40 -10.47 -4.93 10.88
N MET A 41 -10.81 -4.28 9.76
CA MET A 41 -11.34 -2.91 9.75
C MET A 41 -12.67 -2.78 10.49
N LYS A 42 -13.62 -3.70 10.21
CA LYS A 42 -14.91 -3.76 10.92
C LYS A 42 -14.71 -3.75 12.42
N LYS A 43 -13.84 -4.63 12.88
CA LYS A 43 -13.56 -4.79 14.31
C LYS A 43 -12.84 -3.57 14.88
N TYR A 44 -11.91 -2.97 14.14
CA TYR A 44 -11.21 -1.75 14.55
C TYR A 44 -12.17 -0.57 14.73
N TYR A 45 -13.07 -0.35 13.78
CA TYR A 45 -14.05 0.74 13.82
C TYR A 45 -15.34 0.38 14.59
N LYS A 46 -15.47 -0.87 15.08
CA LYS A 46 -16.65 -1.37 15.81
C LYS A 46 -17.94 -1.20 14.99
N ILE A 47 -17.90 -1.55 13.71
CA ILE A 47 -19.01 -1.43 12.78
C ILE A 47 -20.13 -2.39 13.16
N GLY A 48 -21.35 -1.87 13.36
CA GLY A 48 -22.54 -2.62 13.74
C GLY A 48 -23.64 -2.65 12.69
N SER A 49 -23.60 -1.78 11.68
CA SER A 49 -24.63 -1.69 10.64
C SER A 49 -24.08 -1.72 9.23
N LEU A 50 -24.91 -2.10 8.25
CA LEU A 50 -24.53 -2.09 6.82
C LEU A 50 -24.27 -0.67 6.30
N SER A 51 -24.93 0.35 6.83
CA SER A 51 -24.70 1.75 6.48
C SER A 51 -23.31 2.21 6.91
N GLU A 52 -22.93 1.92 8.16
CA GLU A 52 -21.57 2.19 8.68
C GLU A 52 -20.52 1.41 7.89
N PHE A 53 -20.81 0.14 7.56
CA PHE A 53 -19.95 -0.71 6.75
C PHE A 53 -19.67 -0.08 5.37
N LYS A 54 -20.72 0.39 4.69
CA LYS A 54 -20.57 1.07 3.38
C LYS A 54 -19.75 2.35 3.51
N THR A 55 -20.00 3.15 4.55
CA THR A 55 -19.25 4.38 4.83
C THR A 55 -17.78 4.09 5.08
N MET A 56 -17.47 3.10 5.91
CA MET A 56 -16.11 2.64 6.20
C MET A 56 -15.38 2.19 4.93
N CYS A 57 -16.01 1.36 4.10
CA CYS A 57 -15.42 0.90 2.84
C CYS A 57 -15.16 2.06 1.88
N ASN A 58 -16.10 2.99 1.72
CA ASN A 58 -15.94 4.15 0.86
C ASN A 58 -14.79 5.06 1.32
N LYS A 59 -14.59 5.21 2.62
CA LYS A 59 -13.63 6.15 3.16
C LYS A 59 -12.21 5.57 3.25
N TYR A 60 -12.07 4.36 3.76
CA TYR A 60 -10.78 3.82 4.17
C TYR A 60 -10.25 2.64 3.33
N LEU A 61 -11.03 2.14 2.38
CA LEU A 61 -10.54 1.20 1.37
C LEU A 61 -10.00 2.02 0.19
N VAL A 62 -8.69 2.04 0.00
CA VAL A 62 -8.02 2.92 -0.96
C VAL A 62 -7.29 2.13 -2.04
N TYR A 63 -7.25 2.70 -3.25
CA TYR A 63 -6.66 2.09 -4.45
C TYR A 63 -5.61 2.98 -5.13
N SER A 64 -5.55 4.26 -4.76
CA SER A 64 -4.65 5.22 -5.39
C SER A 64 -3.75 5.94 -4.37
N ARG A 65 -2.63 6.46 -4.87
CA ARG A 65 -1.70 7.28 -4.07
C ARG A 65 -2.34 8.57 -3.60
N LYS A 66 -3.19 9.18 -4.43
CA LYS A 66 -3.91 10.41 -4.08
C LYS A 66 -4.86 10.21 -2.90
N GLU A 67 -5.62 9.09 -2.89
CA GLU A 67 -6.49 8.76 -1.76
C GLU A 67 -5.70 8.61 -0.46
N ILE A 68 -4.55 7.89 -0.49
CA ILE A 68 -3.69 7.75 0.68
C ILE A 68 -3.21 9.12 1.15
N GLN A 69 -2.65 9.94 0.27
CA GLN A 69 -2.15 11.27 0.61
C GLN A 69 -3.25 12.14 1.22
N LYS A 70 -4.45 12.12 0.63
CA LYS A 70 -5.59 12.88 1.16
C LYS A 70 -5.89 12.49 2.60
N ILE A 71 -6.07 11.21 2.91
CA ILE A 71 -6.41 10.76 4.26
C ILE A 71 -5.27 11.07 5.23
N THR A 72 -4.02 10.81 4.86
CA THR A 72 -2.86 11.00 5.73
C THR A 72 -2.57 12.46 6.07
N THR A 73 -3.04 13.41 5.25
CA THR A 73 -2.83 14.85 5.50
C THR A 73 -4.02 15.54 6.17
N THR A 74 -5.21 14.94 6.11
CA THR A 74 -6.44 15.58 6.63
C THR A 74 -6.98 14.94 7.91
N GLU A 75 -6.53 13.75 8.26
CA GLU A 75 -7.06 12.98 9.39
C GLU A 75 -5.94 12.43 10.27
N THR A 76 -6.27 11.97 11.47
CA THR A 76 -5.34 11.30 12.39
C THR A 76 -5.90 9.96 12.85
N LYS A 77 -5.02 9.05 13.24
CA LYS A 77 -5.35 7.75 13.88
C LYS A 77 -6.35 6.90 13.08
N GLN A 78 -6.28 6.95 11.75
CA GLN A 78 -7.15 6.16 10.89
C GLN A 78 -6.54 4.80 10.54
N PHE A 79 -7.41 3.82 10.32
CA PHE A 79 -7.05 2.53 9.75
C PHE A 79 -7.30 2.56 8.23
N ILE A 80 -6.23 2.55 7.44
CA ILE A 80 -6.26 2.69 5.99
C ILE A 80 -5.94 1.34 5.35
N ASN A 81 -6.86 0.82 4.55
CA ASN A 81 -6.68 -0.45 3.84
C ASN A 81 -6.33 -0.18 2.37
N VAL A 82 -5.10 -0.45 2.00
CA VAL A 82 -4.58 -0.28 0.64
C VAL A 82 -4.76 -1.60 -0.10
N ASP A 83 -5.88 -1.73 -0.84
CA ASP A 83 -6.11 -2.90 -1.70
C ASP A 83 -5.26 -2.76 -2.98
N GLU A 84 -4.70 -3.87 -3.42
CA GLU A 84 -3.74 -3.89 -4.54
C GLU A 84 -2.53 -2.97 -4.33
N ALA A 85 -1.95 -3.00 -3.13
CA ALA A 85 -0.82 -2.14 -2.74
C ALA A 85 0.40 -2.25 -3.68
N ILE A 86 0.47 -3.29 -4.51
CA ILE A 86 1.47 -3.43 -5.58
C ILE A 86 1.39 -2.26 -6.60
N ASN A 87 0.21 -1.67 -6.82
CA ASN A 87 0.03 -0.52 -7.69
C ASN A 87 0.56 0.79 -7.08
N VAL A 88 0.73 0.80 -5.76
CA VAL A 88 1.07 1.99 -4.97
C VAL A 88 2.52 1.95 -4.49
N LEU A 89 2.99 0.80 -3.99
CA LEU A 89 4.28 0.62 -3.30
C LEU A 89 5.11 -0.53 -3.90
N PHE A 90 5.07 -0.72 -5.22
CA PHE A 90 5.82 -1.79 -5.86
C PHE A 90 7.32 -1.51 -5.84
N LYS A 91 8.11 -2.52 -5.44
CA LYS A 91 9.58 -2.42 -5.32
C LYS A 91 10.28 -1.91 -6.59
N ARG A 92 9.81 -2.31 -7.79
CA ARG A 92 10.41 -1.89 -9.06
C ARG A 92 10.12 -0.44 -9.44
N ASP A 93 9.13 0.19 -8.80
CA ASP A 93 8.70 1.56 -9.08
C ASP A 93 9.37 2.60 -8.18
N PHE A 94 10.30 2.18 -7.30
CA PHE A 94 10.94 3.07 -6.31
C PHE A 94 11.63 4.28 -6.94
N MET A 95 12.05 4.20 -8.20
CA MET A 95 12.65 5.31 -8.94
C MET A 95 11.64 6.33 -9.48
N LYS A 96 10.33 5.95 -9.55
CA LYS A 96 9.30 6.86 -10.03
C LYS A 96 9.04 7.98 -9.01
N GLY A 97 8.98 9.23 -9.49
CA GLY A 97 8.82 10.41 -8.63
C GLY A 97 7.58 10.35 -7.74
N ASP A 98 6.47 9.83 -8.25
CA ASP A 98 5.20 9.72 -7.49
C ASP A 98 5.31 8.76 -6.30
N GLN A 99 6.08 7.66 -6.43
CA GLN A 99 6.30 6.76 -5.30
C GLN A 99 7.23 7.39 -4.25
N LYS A 100 8.27 8.08 -4.68
CA LYS A 100 9.14 8.84 -3.75
C LYS A 100 8.34 9.88 -2.97
N ASN A 101 7.42 10.59 -3.63
CA ASN A 101 6.57 11.58 -2.97
C ASN A 101 5.63 10.92 -1.96
N LEU A 102 5.02 9.77 -2.29
CA LEU A 102 4.20 9.03 -1.34
C LEU A 102 5.01 8.57 -0.12
N LEU A 103 6.19 7.97 -0.32
CA LEU A 103 7.06 7.54 0.77
C LEU A 103 7.44 8.72 1.68
N ARG A 104 7.79 9.86 1.10
CA ARG A 104 8.06 11.10 1.86
C ARG A 104 6.83 11.57 2.65
N THR A 105 5.65 11.57 2.04
CA THR A 105 4.39 11.92 2.74
C THR A 105 4.17 10.98 3.92
N LEU A 106 4.32 9.69 3.72
CA LEU A 106 4.21 8.71 4.80
C LEU A 106 5.27 8.94 5.89
N ASP A 107 6.50 9.34 5.53
CA ASP A 107 7.56 9.62 6.51
C ASP A 107 7.29 10.87 7.34
N VAL A 108 6.71 11.91 6.73
CA VAL A 108 6.35 13.16 7.42
C VAL A 108 5.14 12.98 8.33
N CYS A 109 4.15 12.14 7.92
CA CYS A 109 2.91 11.95 8.67
C CYS A 109 2.98 10.83 9.73
N ARG A 110 4.19 10.45 10.19
CA ARG A 110 4.38 9.34 11.17
C ARG A 110 3.72 9.61 12.51
N ASP A 111 3.73 10.84 12.96
CA ASP A 111 3.12 11.33 14.21
C ASP A 111 1.58 11.33 14.17
N MET A 112 0.98 11.26 12.97
CA MET A 112 -0.47 11.17 12.82
C MET A 112 -1.07 9.85 13.31
N GLY A 113 -0.25 8.83 13.58
CA GLY A 113 -0.66 7.56 14.18
C GLY A 113 -1.59 6.73 13.30
N HIS A 114 -1.41 6.75 11.98
CA HIS A 114 -2.19 5.92 11.06
C HIS A 114 -1.80 4.45 11.11
N ILE A 115 -2.78 3.59 10.85
CA ILE A 115 -2.56 2.16 10.64
C ILE A 115 -2.76 1.87 9.16
N PHE A 116 -1.75 1.29 8.53
CA PHE A 116 -1.81 0.88 7.12
C PHE A 116 -1.89 -0.63 7.00
N THR A 117 -2.81 -1.12 6.20
CA THR A 117 -2.82 -2.52 5.76
C THR A 117 -2.60 -2.57 4.26
N PHE A 118 -1.53 -3.24 3.84
CA PHE A 118 -1.14 -3.39 2.45
C PHE A 118 -1.50 -4.79 1.95
N ILE A 119 -2.50 -4.89 1.05
CA ILE A 119 -2.89 -6.16 0.43
C ILE A 119 -2.04 -6.39 -0.81
N ILE A 120 -1.32 -7.52 -0.84
CA ILE A 120 -0.32 -7.86 -1.86
C ILE A 120 -0.35 -9.35 -2.18
N PRO A 121 0.06 -9.76 -3.38
CA PRO A 121 0.23 -11.20 -3.66
C PRO A 121 1.44 -11.80 -2.94
N SER A 122 2.54 -11.06 -2.80
CA SER A 122 3.77 -11.51 -2.14
C SER A 122 4.33 -10.42 -1.24
N PHE A 123 4.67 -10.78 0.00
CA PHE A 123 5.26 -9.87 0.99
C PHE A 123 6.52 -9.15 0.47
N TRP A 124 7.38 -9.89 -0.21
CA TRP A 124 8.66 -9.37 -0.71
C TRP A 124 8.55 -8.55 -2.00
N ALA A 125 7.32 -8.35 -2.51
CA ALA A 125 7.05 -7.45 -3.63
C ALA A 125 6.95 -5.98 -3.19
N LEU A 126 6.75 -5.73 -1.88
CA LEU A 126 6.76 -4.38 -1.32
C LEU A 126 8.14 -3.75 -1.37
N ASP A 127 8.15 -2.43 -1.38
CA ASP A 127 9.36 -1.64 -1.24
C ASP A 127 10.10 -1.96 0.07
N SER A 128 11.42 -2.10 -0.01
CA SER A 128 12.24 -2.54 1.13
C SER A 128 12.26 -1.52 2.28
N HIS A 129 12.18 -0.23 1.99
CA HIS A 129 12.08 0.81 3.03
C HIS A 129 10.77 0.66 3.81
N THR A 130 9.64 0.50 3.11
CA THR A 130 8.34 0.24 3.74
C THR A 130 8.37 -1.01 4.61
N VAL A 131 8.94 -2.12 4.11
CA VAL A 131 9.05 -3.38 4.86
C VAL A 131 9.84 -3.20 6.15
N GLN A 132 11.01 -2.55 6.07
CA GLN A 132 11.92 -2.43 7.21
C GLN A 132 11.49 -1.40 8.25
N THR A 133 10.86 -0.30 7.81
CA THR A 133 10.60 0.84 8.71
C THR A 133 9.18 0.90 9.24
N ARG A 134 8.20 0.30 8.53
CA ARG A 134 6.77 0.48 8.84
C ARG A 134 6.04 -0.78 9.21
N LEU A 135 6.46 -1.96 8.67
CA LEU A 135 5.71 -3.18 8.91
C LEU A 135 6.00 -3.75 10.30
N ARG A 136 4.96 -3.84 11.09
CA ARG A 136 4.96 -4.48 12.42
C ARG A 136 4.43 -5.89 12.39
N LEU A 137 3.59 -6.20 11.38
CA LEU A 137 2.96 -7.48 11.20
C LEU A 137 2.99 -7.88 9.72
N TRP A 138 3.11 -9.18 9.49
CA TRP A 138 2.83 -9.80 8.20
C TRP A 138 1.84 -10.92 8.42
N VAL A 139 0.72 -10.89 7.68
CA VAL A 139 -0.30 -11.93 7.69
C VAL A 139 -0.32 -12.60 6.33
N HIS A 140 -0.12 -13.91 6.31
CA HIS A 140 -0.32 -14.71 5.11
C HIS A 140 -1.66 -15.42 5.18
N VAL A 141 -2.54 -15.17 4.20
CA VAL A 141 -3.90 -15.72 4.16
C VAL A 141 -3.93 -16.92 3.22
N GLU A 142 -4.53 -18.01 3.71
CA GLU A 142 -4.63 -19.28 3.01
C GLU A 142 -6.05 -19.88 3.12
N LYS A 143 -6.55 -20.46 2.02
CA LYS A 143 -7.81 -21.22 1.95
C LYS A 143 -9.04 -20.46 2.47
N GLN A 144 -9.05 -19.12 2.30
CA GLN A 144 -10.16 -18.24 2.71
C GLN A 144 -10.58 -18.35 4.18
N LYS A 145 -9.76 -18.95 5.02
CA LYS A 145 -10.11 -19.29 6.40
C LYS A 145 -8.97 -19.06 7.39
N TRP A 146 -7.72 -19.25 6.96
CA TRP A 146 -6.57 -19.22 7.84
C TRP A 146 -5.70 -18.01 7.57
N ALA A 147 -5.29 -17.36 8.63
CA ALA A 147 -4.38 -16.22 8.62
C ALA A 147 -3.17 -16.55 9.48
N HIS A 148 -2.00 -16.67 8.86
CA HIS A 148 -0.73 -16.96 9.50
C HIS A 148 -0.04 -15.67 9.83
N LEU A 149 0.09 -15.36 11.12
CA LEU A 149 0.68 -14.12 11.62
C LEU A 149 2.18 -14.28 11.82
N SER A 150 2.93 -13.33 11.29
CA SER A 150 4.37 -13.18 11.49
C SER A 150 4.72 -11.79 12.01
N ARG A 151 5.82 -11.70 12.78
CA ARG A 151 6.36 -10.44 13.32
C ARG A 151 7.85 -10.33 13.00
N PRO A 152 8.40 -9.12 12.90
CA PRO A 152 9.85 -8.97 12.76
C PRO A 152 10.57 -9.48 14.00
N LEU A 153 11.74 -10.04 13.80
CA LEU A 153 12.66 -10.37 14.89
C LEU A 153 13.38 -9.10 15.34
N ARG A 154 13.77 -9.05 16.60
CA ARG A 154 14.66 -8.00 17.10
C ARG A 154 16.12 -8.45 17.08
N ASN A 155 16.99 -7.62 16.54
CA ASN A 155 18.42 -7.85 16.64
C ASN A 155 18.97 -7.32 18.00
N GLN A 156 20.27 -7.46 18.22
CA GLN A 156 20.95 -6.98 19.43
C GLN A 156 20.82 -5.47 19.69
N TYR A 157 20.51 -4.67 18.68
CA TYR A 157 20.29 -3.22 18.78
C TYR A 157 18.81 -2.85 18.91
N SER A 158 17.92 -3.80 19.15
CA SER A 158 16.46 -3.62 19.22
C SER A 158 15.82 -3.11 17.91
N ILE A 159 16.49 -3.34 16.77
CA ILE A 159 15.96 -3.01 15.44
C ILE A 159 15.13 -4.19 14.93
N ASP A 160 13.93 -3.90 14.46
CA ASP A 160 13.04 -4.91 13.87
C ASP A 160 13.63 -5.44 12.55
N VAL A 161 13.68 -6.75 12.38
CA VAL A 161 14.31 -7.41 11.24
C VAL A 161 13.38 -8.41 10.57
N TRP A 162 13.24 -8.26 9.25
CA TRP A 162 12.62 -9.23 8.36
C TRP A 162 13.70 -9.97 7.56
N ASN A 163 14.05 -11.19 7.97
CA ASN A 163 15.09 -11.97 7.31
C ASN A 163 14.55 -12.66 6.06
N ARG A 164 14.63 -11.98 4.91
CA ARG A 164 14.14 -12.49 3.62
C ARG A 164 14.78 -13.82 3.24
N THR A 165 16.10 -13.85 3.20
CA THR A 165 16.85 -15.02 2.69
C THR A 165 16.59 -16.30 3.51
N ALA A 166 16.57 -16.17 4.84
CA ALA A 166 16.29 -17.31 5.70
C ALA A 166 14.84 -17.79 5.55
N ASN A 167 13.88 -16.88 5.53
CA ASN A 167 12.47 -17.21 5.34
C ASN A 167 12.20 -17.84 3.98
N GLU A 168 12.78 -17.32 2.88
CA GLU A 168 12.64 -17.90 1.54
C GLU A 168 13.23 -19.31 1.47
N LYS A 169 14.39 -19.58 2.10
CA LYS A 169 14.95 -20.93 2.20
C LYS A 169 13.98 -21.89 2.90
N ILE A 170 13.39 -21.48 4.02
CA ILE A 170 12.46 -22.30 4.79
C ILE A 170 11.19 -22.56 3.97
N ILE A 171 10.59 -21.52 3.38
CA ILE A 171 9.38 -21.67 2.56
C ILE A 171 9.64 -22.60 1.36
N ASN A 172 10.78 -22.45 0.68
CA ASN A 172 11.12 -23.29 -0.46
C ASN A 172 11.28 -24.76 -0.07
N LYS A 173 11.82 -25.05 1.12
CA LYS A 173 12.00 -26.40 1.64
C LYS A 173 10.69 -27.00 2.14
N THR A 174 9.91 -26.24 2.93
CA THR A 174 8.74 -26.76 3.67
C THR A 174 7.42 -26.51 2.97
N LYS A 175 7.43 -25.63 1.94
CA LYS A 175 6.21 -25.12 1.25
C LYS A 175 5.20 -24.48 2.21
N SER A 176 5.65 -23.99 3.36
CA SER A 176 4.80 -23.44 4.41
C SER A 176 5.39 -22.19 5.03
N VAL A 177 4.52 -21.21 5.28
CA VAL A 177 4.85 -19.97 6.01
C VAL A 177 4.94 -20.22 7.53
N VAL A 178 4.24 -21.22 8.02
CA VAL A 178 4.18 -21.56 9.46
C VAL A 178 5.54 -21.91 10.05
N ASN A 179 6.47 -22.38 9.22
CA ASN A 179 7.81 -22.76 9.66
C ASN A 179 8.85 -21.64 9.56
N THR A 180 8.44 -20.41 9.16
CA THR A 180 9.39 -19.30 9.01
C THR A 180 9.85 -18.76 10.37
N LEU A 181 11.02 -18.13 10.38
CA LEU A 181 11.61 -17.56 11.62
C LEU A 181 10.71 -16.47 12.25
N ASN A 182 9.94 -15.78 11.45
CA ASN A 182 9.10 -14.68 11.87
C ASN A 182 7.68 -15.12 12.28
N TYR A 183 7.33 -16.40 12.07
CA TYR A 183 6.00 -16.94 12.38
C TYR A 183 5.71 -16.86 13.88
N VAL A 184 4.47 -16.48 14.21
CA VAL A 184 3.98 -16.36 15.59
C VAL A 184 2.81 -17.29 15.85
N SER A 185 1.78 -17.26 15.00
CA SER A 185 0.55 -18.01 15.21
C SER A 185 -0.30 -18.10 13.95
N THR A 186 -1.25 -19.03 13.97
CA THR A 186 -2.34 -19.11 12.99
C THR A 186 -3.65 -18.80 13.66
N MET A 187 -4.51 -18.04 12.99
CA MET A 187 -5.88 -17.74 13.42
C MET A 187 -6.88 -18.03 12.31
N GLY A 188 -8.11 -18.37 12.68
CA GLY A 188 -9.24 -18.39 11.77
C GLY A 188 -9.87 -17.01 11.62
N PHE A 189 -10.57 -16.77 10.54
CA PHE A 189 -11.44 -15.61 10.36
C PHE A 189 -12.71 -15.98 9.58
N ASP A 190 -13.78 -15.25 9.82
CA ASP A 190 -15.07 -15.50 9.20
C ASP A 190 -15.18 -14.81 7.83
N PRO A 191 -15.99 -15.37 6.90
CA PRO A 191 -16.34 -14.67 5.67
C PRO A 191 -17.16 -13.40 5.98
N LEU A 192 -17.25 -12.50 5.00
CA LEU A 192 -18.23 -11.40 5.05
C LEU A 192 -19.63 -11.97 4.84
N SER A 193 -20.67 -11.31 5.40
CA SER A 193 -22.04 -11.64 5.06
C SER A 193 -22.30 -11.40 3.56
N PRO A 194 -23.31 -12.04 2.95
CA PRO A 194 -23.64 -11.81 1.54
C PRO A 194 -23.87 -10.33 1.22
N GLU A 195 -24.53 -9.59 2.11
CA GLU A 195 -24.82 -8.16 1.96
C GLU A 195 -23.54 -7.32 2.05
N GLU A 196 -22.69 -7.59 3.03
CA GLU A 196 -21.39 -6.93 3.18
C GLU A 196 -20.50 -7.18 1.97
N TYR A 197 -20.47 -8.42 1.47
CA TYR A 197 -19.69 -8.80 0.31
C TYR A 197 -20.16 -8.08 -0.96
N LYS A 198 -21.49 -7.91 -1.11
CA LYS A 198 -22.07 -7.13 -2.21
C LYS A 198 -21.62 -5.68 -2.16
N ILE A 199 -21.78 -5.03 -0.99
CA ILE A 199 -21.34 -3.63 -0.77
C ILE A 199 -19.83 -3.48 -1.05
N TYR A 200 -19.01 -4.39 -0.52
CA TYR A 200 -17.59 -4.38 -0.77
C TYR A 200 -17.25 -4.45 -2.26
N LYS A 201 -17.89 -5.35 -3.02
CA LYS A 201 -17.69 -5.47 -4.47
C LYS A 201 -18.05 -4.20 -5.21
N GLU A 202 -19.19 -3.59 -4.88
CA GLU A 202 -19.64 -2.33 -5.49
C GLU A 202 -18.61 -1.21 -5.26
N VAL A 203 -18.19 -1.01 -4.02
CA VAL A 203 -17.18 0.00 -3.66
C VAL A 203 -15.84 -0.27 -4.35
N LYS A 204 -15.40 -1.53 -4.34
CA LYS A 204 -14.16 -1.95 -5.00
C LYS A 204 -14.19 -1.64 -6.50
N HIS A 205 -15.28 -1.97 -7.18
CA HIS A 205 -15.43 -1.73 -8.61
C HIS A 205 -15.38 -0.23 -8.92
N ALA A 206 -16.17 0.58 -8.21
CA ALA A 206 -16.21 2.02 -8.40
C ALA A 206 -14.82 2.67 -8.20
N LYS A 207 -14.12 2.30 -7.13
CA LYS A 207 -12.79 2.87 -6.84
C LYS A 207 -11.71 2.43 -7.80
N ARG A 208 -11.78 1.19 -8.32
CA ARG A 208 -10.85 0.73 -9.36
C ARG A 208 -10.99 1.52 -10.65
N LEU A 209 -12.22 1.83 -11.08
CA LEU A 209 -12.47 2.68 -12.26
C LEU A 209 -11.81 4.05 -12.06
N ILE A 210 -12.07 4.73 -10.94
CA ILE A 210 -11.45 6.02 -10.63
C ILE A 210 -9.92 5.95 -10.63
N ALA A 211 -9.35 4.90 -10.05
CA ALA A 211 -7.89 4.72 -10.00
C ALA A 211 -7.27 4.40 -11.37
N GLN A 212 -8.04 3.82 -12.30
CA GLN A 212 -7.63 3.64 -13.71
C GLN A 212 -7.66 4.96 -14.46
N ASP A 213 -8.74 5.72 -14.38
CA ASP A 213 -8.88 7.03 -15.02
C ASP A 213 -7.76 7.99 -14.56
N GLU A 214 -7.40 7.97 -13.26
CA GLU A 214 -6.27 8.76 -12.74
C GLU A 214 -4.89 8.36 -13.34
N LYS A 215 -4.72 7.12 -13.80
CA LYS A 215 -3.50 6.70 -14.52
C LYS A 215 -3.50 7.17 -15.95
N ASP A 216 -4.66 7.17 -16.59
CA ASP A 216 -4.82 7.53 -17.99
C ASP A 216 -4.83 9.06 -18.20
N GLU A 217 -5.25 9.83 -17.19
CA GLU A 217 -5.21 11.31 -17.20
C GLU A 217 -3.80 11.91 -17.17
N LYS A 218 -2.75 11.15 -16.88
CA LYS A 218 -1.38 11.63 -17.12
C LYS A 218 -1.08 11.43 -18.60
N PRO A 219 -1.17 12.46 -19.44
CA PRO A 219 -0.71 12.35 -20.83
C PRO A 219 0.75 11.91 -20.75
N ASN A 220 1.04 10.75 -21.31
CA ASN A 220 2.40 10.21 -21.39
C ASN A 220 3.18 10.99 -22.45
N VAL A 221 2.98 12.32 -22.46
CA VAL A 221 3.65 13.23 -23.37
C VAL A 221 5.08 13.32 -22.91
N SER A 222 5.96 12.68 -23.64
CA SER A 222 7.38 12.70 -23.34
C SER A 222 7.88 14.16 -23.36
N LYS A 223 8.89 14.48 -22.56
CA LYS A 223 9.52 15.82 -22.63
C LYS A 223 9.96 16.18 -24.04
N SER A 224 10.35 15.18 -24.82
CA SER A 224 10.67 15.33 -26.25
C SER A 224 9.48 15.79 -27.08
N GLU A 225 8.33 15.23 -26.83
CA GLU A 225 7.09 15.59 -27.54
C GLU A 225 6.59 16.98 -27.11
N ILE A 226 6.64 17.30 -25.81
CA ILE A 226 6.35 18.66 -25.33
C ILE A 226 7.31 19.68 -25.97
N ALA A 227 8.61 19.36 -26.08
CA ALA A 227 9.58 20.23 -26.75
C ALA A 227 9.21 20.50 -28.22
N ARG A 228 8.78 19.44 -28.96
CA ARG A 228 8.31 19.57 -30.34
C ARG A 228 7.05 20.44 -30.45
N LEU A 229 6.07 20.23 -29.56
CA LEU A 229 4.83 21.02 -29.53
C LEU A 229 5.11 22.50 -29.26
N ILE A 230 5.96 22.81 -28.26
CA ILE A 230 6.37 24.18 -27.93
C ILE A 230 7.08 24.83 -29.11
N LYS A 231 8.01 24.11 -29.78
CA LYS A 231 8.73 24.64 -30.95
C LYS A 231 7.80 24.85 -32.14
N LYS A 232 6.81 23.99 -32.33
CA LYS A 232 5.78 24.13 -33.39
C LYS A 232 4.87 25.34 -33.08
N ALA A 233 4.47 25.54 -31.82
CA ALA A 233 3.62 26.67 -31.42
C ALA A 233 4.36 28.01 -31.48
N ASN A 234 5.65 28.03 -31.16
CA ASN A 234 6.47 29.23 -31.23
C ASN A 234 7.89 28.90 -31.75
N SER A 235 8.05 29.06 -33.05
CA SER A 235 9.30 28.76 -33.77
C SER A 235 10.47 29.66 -33.39
N LYS A 236 10.21 30.82 -32.75
CA LYS A 236 11.25 31.79 -32.35
C LYS A 236 11.96 31.38 -31.05
N LEU A 237 11.36 30.50 -30.22
CA LEU A 237 11.98 30.05 -28.98
C LEU A 237 13.26 29.27 -29.25
N SER A 238 14.31 29.65 -28.53
CA SER A 238 15.59 28.94 -28.53
C SER A 238 15.47 27.59 -27.82
N GLN A 239 16.37 26.65 -28.12
CA GLN A 239 16.42 25.35 -27.42
C GLN A 239 16.66 25.51 -25.91
N GLY A 240 17.42 26.54 -25.49
CA GLY A 240 17.67 26.86 -24.07
C GLY A 240 16.42 27.34 -23.34
N GLU A 241 15.58 28.16 -24.00
CA GLU A 241 14.32 28.62 -23.42
C GLU A 241 13.32 27.48 -23.31
N ILE A 242 13.20 26.64 -24.35
CA ILE A 242 12.36 25.43 -24.29
C ILE A 242 12.82 24.52 -23.15
N ALA A 243 14.13 24.31 -22.97
CA ALA A 243 14.67 23.49 -21.90
C ALA A 243 14.30 24.03 -20.50
N ARG A 244 14.30 25.35 -20.31
CA ARG A 244 13.84 26.00 -19.08
C ARG A 244 12.35 25.80 -18.85
N ILE A 245 11.51 25.99 -19.87
CA ILE A 245 10.04 25.82 -19.79
C ILE A 245 9.68 24.41 -19.33
N ILE A 246 10.27 23.38 -19.95
CA ILE A 246 9.94 21.98 -19.68
C ILE A 246 10.79 21.37 -18.57
N LYS A 247 11.63 22.16 -17.92
CA LYS A 247 12.54 21.74 -16.82
C LYS A 247 13.35 20.50 -17.18
N CYS A 248 14.13 20.59 -18.25
CA CYS A 248 15.06 19.54 -18.69
C CYS A 248 16.38 20.13 -19.17
N SER A 249 17.35 19.27 -19.51
CA SER A 249 18.62 19.72 -20.06
C SER A 249 18.50 20.13 -21.55
N GLN A 250 19.28 21.11 -21.97
CA GLN A 250 19.31 21.55 -23.37
C GLN A 250 19.65 20.43 -24.36
N PRO A 251 20.61 19.49 -24.06
CA PRO A 251 20.84 18.34 -24.94
C PRO A 251 19.62 17.44 -25.15
N THR A 252 18.70 17.35 -24.16
CA THR A 252 17.44 16.61 -24.29
C THR A 252 16.53 17.26 -25.32
N VAL A 253 16.41 18.59 -25.29
CA VAL A 253 15.63 19.36 -26.29
C VAL A 253 16.26 19.24 -27.67
N GLN A 254 17.58 19.35 -27.76
CA GLN A 254 18.32 19.23 -29.02
C GLN A 254 18.09 17.87 -29.71
N ARG A 255 18.09 16.76 -28.94
CA ARG A 255 17.77 15.43 -29.47
C ARG A 255 16.30 15.30 -29.90
N ALA A 256 15.40 15.96 -29.20
CA ALA A 256 13.97 15.92 -29.49
C ALA A 256 13.60 16.71 -30.78
N LEU A 257 14.36 17.73 -31.11
CA LEU A 257 14.11 18.62 -32.25
C LEU A 257 14.90 18.24 -33.51
N LYS A 258 15.80 17.25 -33.45
CA LYS A 258 16.39 16.56 -34.58
C LYS A 258 15.40 15.52 -35.13
#